data_af59fec00832cedc535479aa5e29a2e4
#
_entry.id   af59fec00832cedc535479aa5e29a2e4
#
_cell.length_a   1.000
_cell.length_b   1.000
_cell.length_c   1.000
_cell.angle_alpha   90.00
_cell.angle_beta   90.00
_cell.angle_gamma   90.00
#
_symmetry.space_group_name_H-M   'P 1'
#
loop_
_entity.id
_entity.type
_entity.pdbx_description
1 polymer ?
#
loop_
_entity_poly.entity_id
_entity_poly.type
_entity_poly.pdbx_seq_one_letter_code
_entity_poly.pdbx_strand_id
1 'polypeptide(L)'
;MFSGPANPYPWLMITTDRTPDGPRQRQATARGYLMCPPEHFAVSYAINPWMEPEKPTDAGKALRQWAELRQAYLDLGHDVRTIEPVAGLPDMVFAANGGTVIGGKVLGARFLYPQRAREAGAYLDWFRDLGYPDVRIPDHVNEGEGDILFTGRALMAGYGFRTDQGAAAELARVFGLPVVSLRLVDPRFYHLDTALCVLDSDTAMYYPAAFDDAGRAAIAEQFAELIEAKDEDAEVLGLNAVSDGRHVVLPVQARGLAAQLSEHGFIPVGVDLSELLKGGGGPKCCTLELRP
;
A
#
# COMPACT_ATOMS: atom_id res chain seq x y z
N MET A 1 -42.54 -14.44 -5.25
CA MET A 1 -41.32 -14.25 -4.42
C MET A 1 -40.13 -14.32 -5.37
N PHE A 2 -39.58 -13.20 -5.78
CA PHE A 2 -38.38 -13.16 -6.63
C PHE A 2 -37.18 -13.00 -5.69
N SER A 3 -36.37 -14.04 -5.54
CA SER A 3 -35.07 -13.97 -4.92
C SER A 3 -34.15 -13.19 -5.87
N GLY A 4 -33.74 -11.98 -5.47
CA GLY A 4 -32.72 -11.23 -6.17
C GLY A 4 -31.39 -11.99 -6.21
N PRO A 5 -30.47 -11.64 -7.14
CA PRO A 5 -29.18 -12.31 -7.23
C PRO A 5 -28.41 -12.12 -5.92
N ALA A 6 -27.83 -13.22 -5.43
CA ALA A 6 -26.96 -13.20 -4.26
C ALA A 6 -25.80 -12.21 -4.48
N ASN A 7 -25.52 -11.37 -3.46
CA ASN A 7 -24.40 -10.45 -3.49
C ASN A 7 -23.10 -11.25 -3.75
N PRO A 8 -22.38 -11.02 -4.85
CA PRO A 8 -21.18 -11.78 -5.18
C PRO A 8 -20.00 -11.48 -4.21
N TYR A 9 -20.18 -10.53 -3.29
CA TYR A 9 -19.17 -10.12 -2.32
C TYR A 9 -19.72 -10.16 -0.89
N PRO A 10 -19.86 -11.37 -0.26
CA PRO A 10 -20.43 -11.49 1.09
C PRO A 10 -19.62 -10.76 2.18
N TRP A 11 -18.38 -10.40 1.90
CA TRP A 11 -17.51 -9.59 2.76
C TRP A 11 -17.75 -8.07 2.64
N LEU A 12 -18.62 -7.62 1.73
CA LEU A 12 -19.05 -6.23 1.54
C LEU A 12 -20.29 -5.87 2.41
N MET A 13 -20.61 -6.68 3.41
CA MET A 13 -21.69 -6.34 4.34
C MET A 13 -21.26 -5.23 5.30
N ILE A 14 -21.65 -4.01 4.98
CA ILE A 14 -21.57 -2.85 5.86
C ILE A 14 -22.54 -3.06 7.01
N THR A 15 -22.06 -3.46 8.17
CA THR A 15 -22.82 -3.33 9.41
C THR A 15 -22.71 -1.89 9.88
N THR A 16 -23.72 -1.08 9.57
CA THR A 16 -23.91 0.25 10.19
C THR A 16 -24.45 0.06 11.61
N ASP A 17 -23.65 -0.39 12.53
CA ASP A 17 -23.97 -0.36 13.96
C ASP A 17 -23.20 0.83 14.57
N ARG A 18 -23.80 2.03 14.47
CA ARG A 18 -23.37 3.22 15.22
C ARG A 18 -24.06 3.20 16.58
N THR A 19 -23.37 2.69 17.60
CA THR A 19 -23.68 3.03 19.00
C THR A 19 -22.90 4.31 19.34
N PRO A 20 -23.57 5.40 19.78
CA PRO A 20 -22.86 6.55 20.35
C PRO A 20 -22.34 6.16 21.74
N ASP A 21 -21.15 6.67 22.07
CA ASP A 21 -20.53 6.64 23.40
C ASP A 21 -19.78 5.36 23.84
N GLY A 22 -18.62 5.15 23.22
CA GLY A 22 -17.52 4.30 23.71
C GLY A 22 -16.37 4.31 22.71
N PRO A 23 -15.10 4.11 23.11
CA PRO A 23 -14.02 3.99 22.13
C PRO A 23 -14.36 2.87 21.15
N ARG A 24 -14.34 3.19 19.84
CA ARG A 24 -14.67 2.25 18.75
C ARG A 24 -13.82 1.00 18.89
N GLN A 25 -14.45 -0.16 19.07
CA GLN A 25 -13.73 -1.41 19.18
C GLN A 25 -13.21 -1.82 17.79
N ARG A 26 -11.91 -1.60 17.55
CA ARG A 26 -11.24 -1.97 16.30
C ARG A 26 -11.14 -3.50 16.18
N GLN A 27 -11.38 -4.04 15.00
CA GLN A 27 -11.33 -5.48 14.74
C GLN A 27 -10.26 -5.80 13.71
N ALA A 28 -9.38 -6.73 14.06
CA ALA A 28 -8.37 -7.26 13.14
C ALA A 28 -9.02 -8.20 12.13
N THR A 29 -8.61 -8.07 10.87
CA THR A 29 -8.98 -8.98 9.79
C THR A 29 -7.73 -9.67 9.27
N ALA A 30 -7.70 -11.00 9.27
CA ALA A 30 -6.59 -11.75 8.68
C ALA A 30 -6.46 -11.39 7.19
N ARG A 31 -5.23 -11.12 6.75
CA ARG A 31 -4.90 -10.70 5.38
C ARG A 31 -3.96 -11.70 4.72
N GLY A 32 -3.93 -11.70 3.41
CA GLY A 32 -2.90 -12.36 2.62
C GLY A 32 -1.94 -11.32 2.02
N TYR A 33 -0.65 -11.54 2.15
CA TYR A 33 0.38 -10.63 1.62
C TYR A 33 1.35 -11.35 0.70
N LEU A 34 1.84 -10.65 -0.30
CA LEU A 34 2.99 -11.02 -1.11
C LEU A 34 4.14 -10.08 -0.78
N MET A 35 5.31 -10.65 -0.50
CA MET A 35 6.55 -9.95 -0.22
C MET A 35 7.69 -10.51 -1.08
N CYS A 36 8.71 -9.69 -1.36
CA CYS A 36 9.93 -10.12 -2.05
C CYS A 36 11.15 -9.92 -1.14
N PRO A 37 12.00 -10.94 -0.89
CA PRO A 37 13.20 -10.76 -0.10
C PRO A 37 14.18 -9.78 -0.75
N PRO A 38 14.90 -8.94 0.02
CA PRO A 38 15.83 -7.93 -0.48
C PRO A 38 17.23 -8.49 -0.83
N GLU A 39 17.31 -9.69 -1.39
CA GLU A 39 18.61 -10.34 -1.70
C GLU A 39 19.43 -9.55 -2.73
N HIS A 40 18.74 -8.82 -3.62
CA HIS A 40 19.36 -8.01 -4.66
C HIS A 40 19.15 -6.50 -4.43
N PHE A 41 18.65 -6.12 -3.26
CA PHE A 41 18.40 -4.71 -2.95
C PHE A 41 19.69 -3.89 -2.93
N ALA A 42 19.69 -2.84 -3.72
CA ALA A 42 20.76 -1.85 -3.77
C ALA A 42 20.20 -0.53 -4.31
N VAL A 43 20.67 0.60 -3.80
CA VAL A 43 20.38 1.92 -4.36
C VAL A 43 21.48 2.25 -5.36
N SER A 44 21.27 1.85 -6.63
CA SER A 44 22.25 2.02 -7.72
C SER A 44 21.87 3.12 -8.74
N TYR A 45 20.71 3.73 -8.57
CA TYR A 45 20.18 4.85 -9.34
C TYR A 45 19.25 5.68 -8.45
N ALA A 46 18.85 6.87 -8.91
CA ALA A 46 17.89 7.72 -8.22
C ALA A 46 16.68 7.99 -9.11
N ILE A 47 15.51 7.50 -8.69
CA ILE A 47 14.21 7.70 -9.34
C ILE A 47 13.16 8.26 -8.40
N ASN A 48 13.56 8.58 -7.17
CA ASN A 48 12.78 9.32 -6.17
C ASN A 48 13.74 10.11 -5.25
N PRO A 49 13.25 11.11 -4.50
CA PRO A 49 14.10 11.98 -3.66
C PRO A 49 14.78 11.29 -2.47
N TRP A 50 14.39 10.06 -2.12
CA TRP A 50 14.98 9.29 -1.02
C TRP A 50 16.24 8.52 -1.43
N MET A 51 16.41 8.28 -2.73
CA MET A 51 17.51 7.50 -3.27
C MET A 51 18.78 8.33 -3.40
N GLU A 52 19.82 7.91 -2.71
CA GLU A 52 21.16 8.48 -2.78
C GLU A 52 22.18 7.38 -3.11
N PRO A 53 22.51 7.16 -4.41
CA PRO A 53 23.39 6.06 -4.84
C PRO A 53 24.79 6.08 -4.22
N GLU A 54 25.26 7.25 -3.78
CA GLU A 54 26.55 7.40 -3.10
C GLU A 54 26.54 6.84 -1.66
N LYS A 55 25.36 6.66 -1.06
CA LYS A 55 25.20 6.06 0.26
C LYS A 55 25.10 4.53 0.13
N PRO A 56 26.08 3.77 0.66
CA PRO A 56 26.05 2.33 0.53
C PRO A 56 24.85 1.70 1.26
N THR A 57 24.32 0.63 0.70
CA THR A 57 23.33 -0.23 1.32
C THR A 57 23.99 -1.40 2.02
N ASP A 58 23.47 -1.80 3.18
CA ASP A 58 23.85 -3.03 3.90
C ASP A 58 22.83 -4.13 3.60
N ALA A 59 23.15 -5.03 2.68
CA ALA A 59 22.27 -6.12 2.28
C ALA A 59 21.90 -7.05 3.45
N GLY A 60 22.85 -7.30 4.36
CA GLY A 60 22.61 -8.13 5.55
C GLY A 60 21.62 -7.46 6.51
N LYS A 61 21.71 -6.14 6.70
CA LYS A 61 20.78 -5.37 7.50
C LYS A 61 19.42 -5.32 6.82
N ALA A 62 19.35 -5.06 5.53
CA ALA A 62 18.11 -5.05 4.77
C ALA A 62 17.35 -6.37 4.91
N LEU A 63 18.04 -7.50 4.78
CA LEU A 63 17.45 -8.83 4.91
C LEU A 63 16.91 -9.09 6.33
N ARG A 64 17.65 -8.71 7.38
CA ARG A 64 17.16 -8.85 8.76
C ARG A 64 15.93 -8.01 9.02
N GLN A 65 15.94 -6.74 8.63
CA GLN A 65 14.81 -5.81 8.80
C GLN A 65 13.57 -6.28 8.04
N TRP A 66 13.75 -6.77 6.82
CA TRP A 66 12.65 -7.37 6.05
C TRP A 66 12.09 -8.64 6.72
N ALA A 67 12.97 -9.49 7.27
CA ALA A 67 12.54 -10.69 7.98
C ALA A 67 11.74 -10.36 9.26
N GLU A 68 12.12 -9.30 9.98
CA GLU A 68 11.37 -8.77 11.12
C GLU A 68 9.98 -8.25 10.73
N LEU A 69 9.87 -7.52 9.60
CA LEU A 69 8.58 -7.10 9.06
C LEU A 69 7.70 -8.31 8.72
N ARG A 70 8.26 -9.29 8.01
CA ARG A 70 7.54 -10.52 7.67
C ARG A 70 7.07 -11.27 8.93
N GLN A 71 7.94 -11.38 9.94
CA GLN A 71 7.60 -12.03 11.19
C GLN A 71 6.49 -11.29 11.93
N ALA A 72 6.50 -9.95 11.95
CA ALA A 72 5.42 -9.16 12.54
C ALA A 72 4.05 -9.49 11.92
N TYR A 73 3.98 -9.66 10.60
CA TYR A 73 2.73 -10.08 9.94
C TYR A 73 2.30 -11.49 10.33
N LEU A 74 3.23 -12.44 10.42
CA LEU A 74 2.93 -13.81 10.84
C LEU A 74 2.44 -13.87 12.29
N ASP A 75 3.04 -13.10 13.19
CA ASP A 75 2.66 -13.02 14.61
C ASP A 75 1.26 -12.40 14.79
N LEU A 76 0.84 -11.53 13.86
CA LEU A 76 -0.51 -10.99 13.80
C LEU A 76 -1.53 -11.93 13.13
N GLY A 77 -1.09 -13.11 12.66
CA GLY A 77 -1.97 -14.13 12.07
C GLY A 77 -2.28 -13.94 10.58
N HIS A 78 -1.45 -13.17 9.87
CA HIS A 78 -1.59 -12.99 8.43
C HIS A 78 -0.90 -14.12 7.63
N ASP A 79 -1.41 -14.43 6.42
CA ASP A 79 -0.71 -15.29 5.46
C ASP A 79 0.32 -14.46 4.68
N VAL A 80 1.57 -14.91 4.62
CA VAL A 80 2.64 -14.20 3.91
C VAL A 80 3.30 -15.14 2.91
N ARG A 81 3.05 -14.88 1.64
CA ARG A 81 3.70 -15.52 0.51
C ARG A 81 4.90 -14.72 0.03
N THR A 82 5.83 -15.38 -0.62
CA THR A 82 7.02 -14.74 -1.19
C THR A 82 7.12 -15.01 -2.69
N ILE A 83 7.67 -14.02 -3.40
CA ILE A 83 8.14 -14.16 -4.76
C ILE A 83 9.68 -14.20 -4.74
N GLU A 84 10.28 -15.04 -5.59
CA GLU A 84 11.72 -15.11 -5.73
C GLU A 84 12.28 -13.81 -6.31
N PRO A 85 13.31 -13.22 -5.68
CA PRO A 85 13.93 -12.00 -6.18
C PRO A 85 14.72 -12.29 -7.46
N VAL A 86 14.66 -11.36 -8.42
CA VAL A 86 15.35 -11.50 -9.69
C VAL A 86 16.63 -10.66 -9.71
N ALA A 87 17.75 -11.27 -10.03
CA ALA A 87 19.03 -10.57 -10.13
C ALA A 87 18.96 -9.40 -11.15
N GLY A 88 19.46 -8.23 -10.74
CA GLY A 88 19.41 -7.01 -11.54
C GLY A 88 18.07 -6.25 -11.46
N LEU A 89 17.17 -6.63 -10.54
CA LEU A 89 15.94 -5.93 -10.22
C LEU A 89 15.92 -5.56 -8.72
N PRO A 90 16.72 -4.56 -8.30
CA PRO A 90 16.94 -4.26 -6.89
C PRO A 90 15.70 -3.79 -6.16
N ASP A 91 14.72 -3.20 -6.87
CA ASP A 91 13.51 -2.63 -6.27
C ASP A 91 12.35 -3.64 -6.16
N MET A 92 12.53 -4.93 -6.56
CA MET A 92 11.50 -5.96 -6.37
C MET A 92 11.09 -6.14 -4.90
N VAL A 93 11.94 -5.78 -3.94
CA VAL A 93 11.58 -5.77 -2.51
C VAL A 93 10.33 -4.92 -2.23
N PHE A 94 10.07 -3.89 -3.03
CA PHE A 94 8.88 -3.05 -2.94
C PHE A 94 7.69 -3.68 -3.68
N ALA A 95 7.24 -4.82 -3.14
CA ALA A 95 6.26 -5.71 -3.76
C ALA A 95 4.89 -5.05 -4.02
N ALA A 96 4.51 -4.00 -3.26
CA ALA A 96 3.29 -3.23 -3.50
C ALA A 96 3.18 -2.72 -4.95
N ASN A 97 4.31 -2.43 -5.58
CA ASN A 97 4.33 -1.95 -6.96
C ASN A 97 4.12 -3.06 -8.01
N GLY A 98 4.07 -4.34 -7.61
CA GLY A 98 3.90 -5.46 -8.53
C GLY A 98 2.52 -5.57 -9.17
N GLY A 99 1.51 -4.89 -8.63
CA GLY A 99 0.15 -4.88 -9.16
C GLY A 99 -0.89 -4.54 -8.12
N THR A 100 -2.16 -4.72 -8.48
CA THR A 100 -3.33 -4.58 -7.60
C THR A 100 -4.19 -5.83 -7.70
N VAL A 101 -4.57 -6.40 -6.55
CA VAL A 101 -5.36 -7.63 -6.47
C VAL A 101 -6.66 -7.38 -5.70
N ILE A 102 -7.81 -7.58 -6.36
CA ILE A 102 -9.14 -7.42 -5.73
C ILE A 102 -10.12 -8.43 -6.32
N GLY A 103 -10.76 -9.20 -5.46
CA GLY A 103 -11.78 -10.17 -5.87
C GLY A 103 -11.24 -11.23 -6.84
N GLY A 104 -10.01 -11.68 -6.64
CA GLY A 104 -9.34 -12.65 -7.51
C GLY A 104 -8.90 -12.10 -8.87
N LYS A 105 -9.16 -10.82 -9.18
CA LYS A 105 -8.66 -10.14 -10.39
C LYS A 105 -7.33 -9.47 -10.09
N VAL A 106 -6.43 -9.50 -11.04
CA VAL A 106 -5.12 -8.86 -10.97
C VAL A 106 -4.96 -7.87 -12.11
N LEU A 107 -4.68 -6.62 -11.79
CA LEU A 107 -4.10 -5.66 -12.74
C LEU A 107 -2.62 -5.52 -12.38
N GLY A 108 -1.74 -5.96 -13.28
CA GLY A 108 -0.30 -5.85 -13.10
C GLY A 108 0.17 -4.39 -13.08
N ALA A 109 1.47 -4.19 -12.93
CA ALA A 109 2.07 -2.88 -13.02
C ALA A 109 2.59 -2.58 -14.43
N ARG A 110 2.66 -1.28 -14.75
CA ARG A 110 3.41 -0.72 -15.87
C ARG A 110 4.23 0.45 -15.36
N PHE A 111 5.49 0.18 -15.11
CA PHE A 111 6.37 1.17 -14.49
C PHE A 111 6.70 2.34 -15.40
N LEU A 112 6.77 3.55 -14.83
CA LEU A 112 7.20 4.76 -15.52
C LEU A 112 8.70 4.67 -15.86
N TYR A 113 9.51 4.23 -14.91
CA TYR A 113 10.96 4.19 -15.06
C TYR A 113 11.44 2.86 -15.66
N PRO A 114 12.29 2.88 -16.71
CA PRO A 114 12.78 1.68 -17.37
C PRO A 114 13.61 0.77 -16.45
N GLN A 115 14.21 1.32 -15.39
CA GLN A 115 14.96 0.55 -14.38
C GLN A 115 14.09 -0.52 -13.72
N ARG A 116 12.79 -0.25 -13.55
CA ARG A 116 11.82 -1.16 -12.91
C ARG A 116 10.95 -1.93 -13.90
N ALA A 117 10.98 -1.58 -15.19
CA ALA A 117 10.05 -2.13 -16.17
C ALA A 117 10.01 -3.67 -16.23
N ARG A 118 11.16 -4.34 -15.99
CA ARG A 118 11.25 -5.80 -16.01
C ARG A 118 10.60 -6.47 -14.80
N GLU A 119 10.38 -5.77 -13.70
CA GLU A 119 9.71 -6.29 -12.51
C GLU A 119 8.27 -6.70 -12.82
N ALA A 120 7.58 -5.95 -13.69
CA ALA A 120 6.19 -6.22 -14.07
C ALA A 120 5.98 -7.65 -14.59
N GLY A 121 6.92 -8.15 -15.42
CA GLY A 121 6.86 -9.51 -15.95
C GLY A 121 6.94 -10.57 -14.83
N ALA A 122 7.90 -10.41 -13.91
CA ALA A 122 8.10 -11.35 -12.81
C ALA A 122 6.85 -11.47 -11.91
N TYR A 123 6.21 -10.34 -11.57
CA TYR A 123 4.97 -10.34 -10.79
C TYR A 123 3.80 -10.94 -11.57
N LEU A 124 3.62 -10.60 -12.85
CA LEU A 124 2.57 -11.18 -13.69
C LEU A 124 2.68 -12.70 -13.81
N ASP A 125 3.89 -13.20 -14.00
CA ASP A 125 4.13 -14.64 -14.11
C ASP A 125 3.84 -15.33 -12.78
N TRP A 126 4.26 -14.75 -11.64
CA TRP A 126 3.93 -15.27 -10.31
C TRP A 126 2.40 -15.42 -10.10
N PHE A 127 1.60 -14.42 -10.49
CA PHE A 127 0.13 -14.50 -10.39
C PHE A 127 -0.45 -15.59 -11.28
N ARG A 128 0.05 -15.74 -12.50
CA ARG A 128 -0.38 -16.78 -13.45
C ARG A 128 -0.06 -18.19 -12.94
N ASP A 129 1.14 -18.38 -12.42
CA ASP A 129 1.61 -19.67 -11.88
C ASP A 129 0.81 -20.11 -10.66
N LEU A 130 0.30 -19.16 -9.87
CA LEU A 130 -0.62 -19.44 -8.77
C LEU A 130 -2.07 -19.66 -9.20
N GLY A 131 -2.38 -19.55 -10.50
CA GLY A 131 -3.70 -19.84 -11.04
C GLY A 131 -4.73 -18.74 -10.83
N TYR A 132 -4.31 -17.47 -10.69
CA TYR A 132 -5.27 -16.35 -10.69
C TYR A 132 -6.05 -16.33 -12.03
N PRO A 133 -7.39 -16.30 -12.00
CA PRO A 133 -8.20 -16.50 -13.21
C PRO A 133 -8.21 -15.31 -14.16
N ASP A 134 -7.96 -14.10 -13.67
CA ASP A 134 -8.01 -12.85 -14.44
C ASP A 134 -6.77 -11.99 -14.14
N VAL A 135 -5.71 -12.21 -14.90
CA VAL A 135 -4.43 -11.47 -14.80
C VAL A 135 -4.25 -10.59 -16.02
N ARG A 136 -4.32 -9.28 -15.81
CA ARG A 136 -4.31 -8.27 -16.89
C ARG A 136 -3.03 -7.47 -16.92
N ILE A 137 -2.56 -7.20 -18.14
CA ILE A 137 -1.49 -6.23 -18.41
C ILE A 137 -2.16 -4.86 -18.56
N PRO A 138 -1.71 -3.81 -17.84
CA PRO A 138 -2.33 -2.50 -17.91
C PRO A 138 -2.03 -1.76 -19.22
N ASP A 139 -3.00 -0.97 -19.68
CA ASP A 139 -2.86 -0.07 -20.83
C ASP A 139 -2.11 1.22 -20.43
N HIS A 140 -2.33 1.70 -19.19
CA HIS A 140 -1.73 2.91 -18.63
C HIS A 140 -0.56 2.61 -17.72
N VAL A 141 0.37 3.56 -17.58
CA VAL A 141 1.38 3.53 -16.52
C VAL A 141 0.66 3.53 -15.18
N ASN A 142 0.92 2.50 -14.37
CA ASN A 142 0.51 2.42 -12.97
C ASN A 142 1.54 1.59 -12.19
N GLU A 143 1.79 1.98 -10.96
CA GLU A 143 2.76 1.30 -10.10
C GLU A 143 2.08 0.57 -8.93
N GLY A 144 0.99 -0.16 -9.27
CA GLY A 144 0.29 -1.06 -8.36
C GLY A 144 -0.21 -0.38 -7.08
N GLU A 145 -0.13 -1.08 -5.96
CA GLU A 145 -0.58 -0.57 -4.65
C GLU A 145 0.31 0.54 -4.06
N GLY A 146 1.39 0.96 -4.75
CA GLY A 146 2.07 2.21 -4.44
C GLY A 146 1.13 3.42 -4.66
N ASP A 147 0.36 3.39 -5.74
CA ASP A 147 -0.58 4.46 -6.09
C ASP A 147 -2.05 4.06 -6.02
N ILE A 148 -2.37 2.79 -5.76
CA ILE A 148 -3.74 2.29 -5.76
C ILE A 148 -4.06 1.68 -4.40
N LEU A 149 -4.92 2.36 -3.62
CA LEU A 149 -5.33 1.91 -2.30
C LEU A 149 -6.81 1.55 -2.30
N PHE A 150 -7.16 0.41 -1.70
CA PHE A 150 -8.54 -0.05 -1.58
C PHE A 150 -9.13 0.30 -0.23
N THR A 151 -10.29 0.97 -0.23
CA THR A 151 -10.98 1.41 1.00
C THR A 151 -12.05 0.41 1.50
N GLY A 152 -12.18 -0.75 0.83
CA GLY A 152 -13.29 -1.68 1.06
C GLY A 152 -14.51 -1.39 0.18
N ARG A 153 -14.65 -0.18 -0.37
CA ARG A 153 -15.80 0.24 -1.22
C ARG A 153 -15.40 0.99 -2.49
N ALA A 154 -14.22 1.58 -2.53
CA ALA A 154 -13.71 2.35 -3.65
C ALA A 154 -12.19 2.16 -3.77
N LEU A 155 -11.61 2.58 -4.88
CA LEU A 155 -10.19 2.71 -5.07
C LEU A 155 -9.79 4.18 -4.95
N MET A 156 -8.74 4.46 -4.19
CA MET A 156 -8.04 5.74 -4.20
C MET A 156 -6.87 5.58 -5.17
N ALA A 157 -6.77 6.44 -6.18
CA ALA A 157 -5.73 6.35 -7.21
C ALA A 157 -4.88 7.63 -7.24
N GLY A 158 -3.63 7.53 -6.78
CA GLY A 158 -2.65 8.62 -6.81
C GLY A 158 -2.11 8.84 -8.24
N TYR A 159 -1.87 10.10 -8.60
CA TYR A 159 -1.19 10.46 -9.85
C TYR A 159 -0.37 11.75 -9.68
N GLY A 160 0.51 12.02 -10.63
CA GLY A 160 1.31 13.24 -10.66
C GLY A 160 2.82 13.00 -10.77
N PHE A 161 3.34 11.88 -10.22
CA PHE A 161 4.77 11.56 -10.27
C PHE A 161 5.06 10.22 -10.93
N ARG A 162 4.21 9.22 -10.75
CA ARG A 162 4.40 7.85 -11.24
C ARG A 162 3.24 7.36 -12.09
N THR A 163 2.10 7.16 -11.51
CA THR A 163 0.92 6.63 -12.19
C THR A 163 0.25 7.70 -13.06
N ASP A 164 -0.18 7.31 -14.27
CA ASP A 164 -0.94 8.16 -15.19
C ASP A 164 -2.36 8.41 -14.66
N GLN A 165 -2.86 9.62 -14.84
CA GLN A 165 -4.26 9.95 -14.50
C GLN A 165 -5.27 9.05 -15.24
N GLY A 166 -4.94 8.60 -16.44
CA GLY A 166 -5.76 7.68 -17.25
C GLY A 166 -5.95 6.30 -16.63
N ALA A 167 -5.06 5.88 -15.73
CA ALA A 167 -5.18 4.60 -15.01
C ALA A 167 -6.46 4.50 -14.18
N ALA A 168 -7.03 5.63 -13.71
CA ALA A 168 -8.27 5.63 -12.93
C ALA A 168 -9.46 5.03 -13.70
N ALA A 169 -9.62 5.37 -14.97
CA ALA A 169 -10.68 4.81 -15.82
C ALA A 169 -10.47 3.31 -16.10
N GLU A 170 -9.22 2.90 -16.26
CA GLU A 170 -8.85 1.49 -16.42
C GLU A 170 -9.16 0.68 -15.14
N LEU A 171 -8.80 1.19 -13.98
CA LEU A 171 -9.10 0.58 -12.68
C LEU A 171 -10.61 0.40 -12.48
N ALA A 172 -11.42 1.43 -12.76
CA ALA A 172 -12.87 1.35 -12.67
C ALA A 172 -13.43 0.25 -13.58
N ARG A 173 -12.92 0.14 -14.81
CA ARG A 173 -13.34 -0.88 -15.79
C ARG A 173 -12.93 -2.30 -15.37
N VAL A 174 -11.71 -2.47 -14.83
CA VAL A 174 -11.18 -3.79 -14.44
C VAL A 174 -11.86 -4.32 -13.19
N PHE A 175 -11.94 -3.51 -12.15
CA PHE A 175 -12.45 -3.96 -10.86
C PHE A 175 -13.96 -3.75 -10.67
N GLY A 176 -14.58 -2.88 -11.48
CA GLY A 176 -16.01 -2.54 -11.34
C GLY A 176 -16.30 -1.71 -10.08
N LEU A 177 -15.32 -0.95 -9.60
CA LEU A 177 -15.39 -0.15 -8.39
C LEU A 177 -15.31 1.35 -8.71
N PRO A 178 -15.90 2.23 -7.89
CA PRO A 178 -15.63 3.66 -7.96
C PRO A 178 -14.16 3.94 -7.75
N VAL A 179 -13.62 4.94 -8.46
CA VAL A 179 -12.22 5.37 -8.32
C VAL A 179 -12.18 6.87 -8.01
N VAL A 180 -11.49 7.20 -6.93
CA VAL A 180 -11.20 8.58 -6.51
C VAL A 180 -9.77 8.92 -6.90
N SER A 181 -9.60 9.83 -7.86
CA SER A 181 -8.28 10.27 -8.31
C SER A 181 -7.71 11.33 -7.40
N LEU A 182 -6.48 11.16 -6.94
CA LEU A 182 -5.81 12.06 -6.00
C LEU A 182 -4.51 12.57 -6.63
N ARG A 183 -4.40 13.89 -6.80
CA ARG A 183 -3.18 14.51 -7.27
C ARG A 183 -2.18 14.66 -6.14
N LEU A 184 -0.99 14.07 -6.31
CA LEU A 184 0.17 14.30 -5.45
C LEU A 184 0.91 15.55 -5.94
N VAL A 185 1.28 16.44 -5.01
CA VAL A 185 1.91 17.74 -5.31
C VAL A 185 3.29 17.92 -4.70
N ASP A 186 3.67 17.06 -3.75
CA ASP A 186 4.99 17.07 -3.12
C ASP A 186 5.82 15.87 -3.62
N PRO A 187 6.94 16.08 -4.32
CA PRO A 187 7.74 14.99 -4.89
C PRO A 187 8.38 14.05 -3.85
N ARG A 188 8.45 14.43 -2.57
CA ARG A 188 8.88 13.53 -1.51
C ARG A 188 7.91 12.35 -1.35
N PHE A 189 6.63 12.61 -1.62
CA PHE A 189 5.55 11.62 -1.56
C PHE A 189 5.13 11.23 -2.98
N TYR A 190 6.04 10.57 -3.67
CA TYR A 190 5.94 10.24 -5.09
C TYR A 190 4.95 9.10 -5.41
N HIS A 191 4.54 8.34 -4.41
CA HIS A 191 3.46 7.36 -4.44
C HIS A 191 2.39 7.70 -3.39
N LEU A 192 1.15 7.29 -3.65
CA LEU A 192 0.02 7.52 -2.74
C LEU A 192 0.24 6.86 -1.37
N ASP A 193 0.79 5.65 -1.34
CA ASP A 193 1.06 4.88 -0.12
C ASP A 193 2.12 5.52 0.80
N THR A 194 2.86 6.52 0.30
CA THR A 194 3.80 7.31 1.12
C THR A 194 3.12 8.50 1.80
N ALA A 195 1.91 8.88 1.36
CA ALA A 195 1.17 10.05 1.81
C ALA A 195 -0.19 9.75 2.45
N LEU A 196 -0.73 8.56 2.21
CA LEU A 196 -2.04 8.10 2.69
C LEU A 196 -1.97 6.63 3.07
N CYS A 197 -2.54 6.28 4.23
CA CYS A 197 -2.78 4.90 4.63
C CYS A 197 -4.25 4.70 5.00
N VAL A 198 -4.90 3.73 4.38
CA VAL A 198 -6.25 3.29 4.74
C VAL A 198 -6.14 2.38 5.97
N LEU A 199 -6.76 2.78 7.08
CA LEU A 199 -6.71 2.04 8.34
C LEU A 199 -7.86 1.04 8.45
N ASP A 200 -9.06 1.47 8.10
CA ASP A 200 -10.26 0.65 7.92
C ASP A 200 -11.21 1.33 6.92
N SER A 201 -12.46 0.84 6.76
CA SER A 201 -13.43 1.41 5.81
C SER A 201 -13.80 2.87 6.07
N ASP A 202 -13.63 3.37 7.29
CA ASP A 202 -14.09 4.68 7.73
C ASP A 202 -12.96 5.60 8.22
N THR A 203 -11.75 5.06 8.40
CA THR A 203 -10.62 5.78 8.99
C THR A 203 -9.39 5.69 8.08
N ALA A 204 -8.74 6.82 7.86
CA ALA A 204 -7.43 6.87 7.20
C ALA A 204 -6.47 7.80 7.96
N MET A 205 -5.18 7.60 7.78
CA MET A 205 -4.17 8.59 8.14
C MET A 205 -3.52 9.14 6.87
N TYR A 206 -3.23 10.44 6.83
CA TYR A 206 -2.67 11.08 5.65
C TYR A 206 -1.81 12.30 6.01
N TYR A 207 -0.98 12.73 5.06
CA TYR A 207 -0.22 13.97 5.17
C TYR A 207 -0.83 15.03 4.24
N PRO A 208 -1.53 16.05 4.79
CA PRO A 208 -2.29 17.02 3.99
C PRO A 208 -1.48 17.77 2.95
N ALA A 209 -0.21 18.10 3.25
CA ALA A 209 0.64 18.87 2.34
C ALA A 209 1.06 18.10 1.07
N ALA A 210 0.88 16.77 1.03
CA ALA A 210 1.14 15.97 -0.16
C ALA A 210 0.07 16.12 -1.23
N PHE A 211 -1.10 16.74 -0.92
CA PHE A 211 -2.27 16.83 -1.79
C PHE A 211 -2.66 18.28 -2.06
N ASP A 212 -3.25 18.52 -3.24
CA ASP A 212 -3.94 19.78 -3.52
C ASP A 212 -5.27 19.89 -2.75
N ASP A 213 -5.93 21.06 -2.82
CA ASP A 213 -7.19 21.32 -2.11
C ASP A 213 -8.30 20.35 -2.52
N ALA A 214 -8.37 20.01 -3.81
CA ALA A 214 -9.36 19.07 -4.34
C ALA A 214 -9.11 17.65 -3.83
N GLY A 215 -7.84 17.23 -3.75
CA GLY A 215 -7.44 15.94 -3.21
C GLY A 215 -7.78 15.82 -1.73
N ARG A 216 -7.50 16.86 -0.93
CA ARG A 216 -7.87 16.89 0.50
C ARG A 216 -9.38 16.80 0.70
N ALA A 217 -10.17 17.54 -0.08
CA ALA A 217 -11.63 17.47 -0.02
C ALA A 217 -12.14 16.06 -0.39
N ALA A 218 -11.60 15.46 -1.46
CA ALA A 218 -11.97 14.12 -1.88
C ALA A 218 -11.62 13.05 -0.83
N ILE A 219 -10.48 13.16 -0.13
CA ILE A 219 -10.12 12.28 0.99
C ILE A 219 -11.14 12.44 2.13
N ALA A 220 -11.50 13.68 2.49
CA ALA A 220 -12.46 13.95 3.56
C ALA A 220 -13.89 13.43 3.26
N GLU A 221 -14.26 13.31 1.98
CA GLU A 221 -15.54 12.70 1.57
C GLU A 221 -15.52 11.17 1.70
N GLN A 222 -14.34 10.55 1.65
CA GLN A 222 -14.20 9.09 1.70
C GLN A 222 -14.18 8.52 3.11
N PHE A 223 -13.67 9.26 4.08
CA PHE A 223 -13.44 8.76 5.44
C PHE A 223 -14.19 9.60 6.48
N ALA A 224 -14.81 8.92 7.44
CA ALA A 224 -15.49 9.59 8.55
C ALA A 224 -14.50 10.11 9.60
N GLU A 225 -13.30 9.53 9.65
CA GLU A 225 -12.26 9.84 10.61
C GLU A 225 -10.90 9.95 9.87
N LEU A 226 -10.22 11.08 10.07
CA LEU A 226 -8.92 11.34 9.47
C LEU A 226 -7.89 11.66 10.54
N ILE A 227 -6.75 10.98 10.49
CA ILE A 227 -5.59 11.24 11.33
C ILE A 227 -4.56 11.98 10.47
N GLU A 228 -4.27 13.22 10.83
CA GLU A 228 -3.29 14.04 10.10
C GLU A 228 -1.88 13.80 10.64
N ALA A 229 -0.98 13.38 9.76
CA ALA A 229 0.44 13.28 10.08
C ALA A 229 1.09 14.65 10.16
N LYS A 230 2.04 14.80 11.07
CA LYS A 230 2.95 15.94 11.14
C LYS A 230 4.16 15.73 10.24
N ASP A 231 4.89 16.81 9.98
CA ASP A 231 6.08 16.78 9.13
C ASP A 231 7.11 15.74 9.61
N GLU A 232 7.35 15.66 10.92
CA GLU A 232 8.34 14.74 11.48
C GLU A 232 8.01 13.27 11.22
N ASP A 233 6.71 12.89 11.25
CA ASP A 233 6.29 11.54 10.95
C ASP A 233 6.25 11.28 9.43
N ALA A 234 5.90 12.29 8.63
CA ALA A 234 5.90 12.19 7.18
C ALA A 234 7.33 12.02 6.62
N GLU A 235 8.32 12.74 7.18
CA GLU A 235 9.75 12.69 6.81
C GLU A 235 10.44 11.35 7.13
N VAL A 236 9.79 10.45 7.84
CA VAL A 236 10.25 9.06 8.06
C VAL A 236 9.35 8.05 7.38
N LEU A 237 8.55 8.48 6.39
CA LEU A 237 7.53 7.68 5.68
C LEU A 237 6.54 6.99 6.64
N GLY A 238 6.12 7.67 7.70
CA GLY A 238 5.19 7.12 8.70
C GLY A 238 3.84 6.69 8.14
N LEU A 239 3.41 7.31 7.01
CA LEU A 239 2.18 6.95 6.29
C LEU A 239 2.32 5.64 5.49
N ASN A 240 3.56 5.22 5.18
CA ASN A 240 3.82 3.98 4.47
C ASN A 240 3.65 2.77 5.41
N ALA A 241 2.41 2.53 5.80
CA ALA A 241 2.01 1.60 6.85
C ALA A 241 0.96 0.60 6.34
N VAL A 242 0.82 -0.51 7.05
CA VAL A 242 -0.16 -1.58 6.73
C VAL A 242 -1.09 -1.77 7.92
N SER A 243 -2.41 -1.73 7.66
CA SER A 243 -3.44 -1.94 8.69
C SER A 243 -4.26 -3.21 8.42
N ASP A 244 -4.57 -3.94 9.47
CA ASP A 244 -5.54 -5.02 9.44
C ASP A 244 -6.93 -4.61 9.97
N GLY A 245 -7.11 -3.32 10.28
CA GLY A 245 -8.29 -2.74 10.92
C GLY A 245 -8.16 -2.55 12.42
N ARG A 246 -7.13 -3.13 13.06
CA ARG A 246 -6.82 -2.99 14.48
C ARG A 246 -5.34 -2.72 14.73
N HIS A 247 -4.47 -3.52 14.14
CA HIS A 247 -3.03 -3.34 14.23
C HIS A 247 -2.56 -2.51 13.03
N VAL A 248 -1.62 -1.61 13.26
CA VAL A 248 -1.02 -0.78 12.23
C VAL A 248 0.49 -0.97 12.28
N VAL A 249 1.06 -1.67 11.29
CA VAL A 249 2.49 -1.86 11.15
C VAL A 249 3.08 -0.66 10.44
N LEU A 250 3.96 0.09 11.11
CA LEU A 250 4.50 1.35 10.62
C LEU A 250 5.98 1.50 11.00
N PRO A 251 6.73 2.44 10.36
CA PRO A 251 8.11 2.72 10.75
C PRO A 251 8.21 3.11 12.22
N VAL A 252 9.12 2.48 12.97
CA VAL A 252 9.32 2.73 14.42
C VAL A 252 9.69 4.18 14.74
N GLN A 253 10.19 4.92 13.75
CA GLN A 253 10.53 6.34 13.86
C GLN A 253 9.30 7.26 13.89
N ALA A 254 8.15 6.83 13.34
CA ALA A 254 6.90 7.62 13.26
C ALA A 254 6.16 7.63 14.61
N ARG A 255 6.80 8.21 15.63
CA ARG A 255 6.32 8.15 17.03
C ARG A 255 5.06 8.98 17.26
N GLY A 256 4.93 10.11 16.57
CA GLY A 256 3.75 10.97 16.67
C GLY A 256 2.52 10.26 16.12
N LEU A 257 2.62 9.64 14.94
CA LEU A 257 1.56 8.81 14.37
C LEU A 257 1.23 7.61 15.26
N ALA A 258 2.22 6.92 15.81
CA ALA A 258 1.98 5.80 16.72
C ALA A 258 1.17 6.22 17.96
N ALA A 259 1.44 7.40 18.53
CA ALA A 259 0.66 7.95 19.64
C ALA A 259 -0.78 8.26 19.22
N GLN A 260 -0.98 8.97 18.10
CA GLN A 260 -2.31 9.28 17.56
C GLN A 260 -3.11 8.01 17.25
N LEU A 261 -2.50 6.99 16.61
CA LEU A 261 -3.15 5.71 16.34
C LEU A 261 -3.67 5.07 17.64
N SER A 262 -2.88 5.11 18.72
CA SER A 262 -3.30 4.57 20.02
C SER A 262 -4.48 5.35 20.62
N GLU A 263 -4.51 6.68 20.48
CA GLU A 263 -5.62 7.54 20.92
C GLU A 263 -6.90 7.22 20.14
N HIS A 264 -6.78 6.83 18.86
CA HIS A 264 -7.88 6.41 17.99
C HIS A 264 -8.24 4.91 18.11
N GLY A 265 -7.66 4.19 19.08
CA GLY A 265 -7.98 2.80 19.40
C GLY A 265 -7.32 1.75 18.52
N PHE A 266 -6.34 2.13 17.69
CA PHE A 266 -5.49 1.19 16.98
C PHE A 266 -4.31 0.73 17.85
N ILE A 267 -3.69 -0.38 17.45
CA ILE A 267 -2.48 -0.91 18.09
C ILE A 267 -1.31 -0.72 17.12
N PRO A 268 -0.45 0.30 17.33
CA PRO A 268 0.72 0.49 16.48
C PRO A 268 1.77 -0.60 16.73
N VAL A 269 2.33 -1.13 15.65
CA VAL A 269 3.42 -2.11 15.63
C VAL A 269 4.59 -1.50 14.89
N GLY A 270 5.58 -1.01 15.63
CA GLY A 270 6.74 -0.34 15.06
C GLY A 270 7.75 -1.35 14.50
N VAL A 271 8.22 -1.14 13.25
CA VAL A 271 9.27 -1.93 12.62
C VAL A 271 10.40 -1.01 12.12
N ASP A 272 11.64 -1.47 12.24
CA ASP A 272 12.80 -0.75 11.67
C ASP A 272 13.08 -1.22 10.24
N LEU A 273 12.86 -0.35 9.27
CA LEU A 273 13.21 -0.57 7.86
C LEU A 273 14.18 0.51 7.35
N SER A 274 15.03 1.03 8.24
CA SER A 274 15.94 2.14 7.92
C SER A 274 16.87 1.86 6.74
N GLU A 275 17.13 0.59 6.42
CA GLU A 275 17.93 0.24 5.25
C GLU A 275 17.11 0.32 3.96
N LEU A 276 15.86 -0.18 3.96
CA LEU A 276 14.96 -0.12 2.81
C LEU A 276 14.47 1.30 2.55
N LEU A 277 14.38 2.14 3.59
CA LEU A 277 14.05 3.56 3.48
C LEU A 277 15.02 4.32 2.55
N LYS A 278 16.28 3.88 2.43
CA LYS A 278 17.24 4.44 1.46
C LYS A 278 16.78 4.28 0.00
N GLY A 279 15.93 3.31 -0.30
CA GLY A 279 15.26 3.13 -1.60
C GLY A 279 13.92 3.88 -1.70
N GLY A 280 13.49 4.53 -0.61
CA GLY A 280 12.25 5.30 -0.57
C GLY A 280 11.02 4.48 -0.21
N GLY A 281 11.15 3.32 0.46
CA GLY A 281 10.04 2.48 0.85
C GLY A 281 10.07 2.05 2.31
N GLY A 282 8.87 1.83 2.87
CA GLY A 282 8.61 1.33 4.20
C GLY A 282 7.76 0.05 4.20
N PRO A 283 7.02 -0.23 5.29
CA PRO A 283 6.24 -1.46 5.41
C PRO A 283 5.24 -1.68 4.28
N LYS A 284 4.49 -0.65 3.86
CA LYS A 284 3.51 -0.79 2.79
C LYS A 284 4.15 -1.04 1.43
N CYS A 285 5.21 -0.32 1.08
CA CYS A 285 5.92 -0.56 -0.17
C CYS A 285 6.42 -2.00 -0.29
N CYS A 286 6.84 -2.64 0.81
CA CYS A 286 7.29 -4.04 0.84
C CYS A 286 6.15 -5.06 0.79
N THR A 287 4.87 -4.62 0.77
CA THR A 287 3.72 -5.48 1.01
C THR A 287 2.63 -5.27 -0.03
N LEU A 288 2.39 -6.25 -0.88
CA LEU A 288 1.25 -6.30 -1.78
C LEU A 288 0.15 -7.14 -1.13
N GLU A 289 -1.07 -6.61 -1.01
CA GLU A 289 -2.17 -7.35 -0.40
C GLU A 289 -2.89 -8.23 -1.43
N LEU A 290 -3.02 -9.51 -1.11
CA LEU A 290 -3.71 -10.51 -1.93
C LEU A 290 -5.16 -10.59 -1.48
N ARG A 291 -6.04 -9.81 -2.13
CA ARG A 291 -7.49 -9.79 -1.81
C ARG A 291 -8.23 -10.80 -2.70
N PRO A 292 -8.74 -11.90 -2.10
CA PRO A 292 -9.43 -12.95 -2.85
C PRO A 292 -10.74 -12.50 -3.50
#